data_5f5698d9908a1d5c02ddc23e35a2f3ab
#
_entry.id   5f5698d9908a1d5c02ddc23e35a2f3ab
#
_cell.length_a   1.000
_cell.length_b   1.000
_cell.length_c   1.000
_cell.angle_alpha   90.00
_cell.angle_beta   90.00
_cell.angle_gamma   90.00
#
_symmetry.space_group_name_H-M   'P 1'
#
loop_
_entity.id
_entity.type
_entity.pdbx_description
1 polymer ?
#
loop_
_entity_poly.entity_id
_entity_poly.type
_entity_poly.pdbx_seq_one_letter_code
_entity_poly.pdbx_strand_id
1 'polypeptide(L)'
;MNVLISLLGLSPGVATGAYYALYHGWGIDEPIKVDKVITVGTNAQGIDRVEDEIEREFMRWNSDTDNNIQYDETCRLRIEGSDLAREKDVKDFRVLI
;
A
#
# COMPACT_ATOMS: atom_id res chain seq x y z
N MET A 1 -16.28 -1.67 6.30
CA MET A 1 -14.84 -1.43 6.40
C MET A 1 -14.27 -1.13 5.01
N ASN A 2 -13.54 -0.04 4.88
CA ASN A 2 -12.88 0.33 3.63
C ASN A 2 -11.41 -0.08 3.70
N VAL A 3 -10.96 -0.85 2.72
CA VAL A 3 -9.59 -1.35 2.63
C VAL A 3 -8.93 -0.80 1.38
N LEU A 4 -7.80 -0.12 1.55
CA LEU A 4 -6.97 0.32 0.43
C LEU A 4 -5.91 -0.74 0.16
N ILE A 5 -5.88 -1.23 -1.07
CA ILE A 5 -4.84 -2.16 -1.52
C ILE A 5 -3.90 -1.40 -2.45
N SER A 6 -2.62 -1.39 -2.11
CA SER A 6 -1.60 -0.67 -2.86
C SER A 6 -0.47 -1.60 -3.29
N LEU A 7 -0.14 -1.56 -4.57
CA LEU A 7 1.05 -2.22 -5.09
C LEU A 7 2.28 -1.39 -4.73
N LEU A 8 3.34 -2.05 -4.27
CA LEU A 8 4.57 -1.39 -3.85
C LEU A 8 5.69 -1.51 -4.88
N GLY A 9 6.26 -0.35 -5.23
CA GLY A 9 7.60 -0.27 -5.75
C GLY A 9 8.57 0.11 -4.63
N LEU A 10 9.69 0.75 -4.97
CA LEU A 10 10.68 1.19 -3.99
C LEU A 10 10.42 2.60 -3.45
N SER A 11 9.25 3.17 -3.72
CA SER A 11 8.84 4.47 -3.20
C SER A 11 7.69 4.31 -2.21
N PRO A 12 7.87 4.66 -0.94
CA PRO A 12 6.79 4.57 0.04
C PRO A 12 5.66 5.56 -0.19
N GLY A 13 5.95 6.66 -0.91
CA GLY A 13 4.97 7.72 -1.15
C GLY A 13 3.78 7.30 -1.99
N VAL A 14 3.87 6.20 -2.74
CA VAL A 14 2.74 5.73 -3.55
C VAL A 14 1.56 5.30 -2.67
N ALA A 15 1.82 4.49 -1.64
CA ALA A 15 0.76 4.00 -0.75
C ALA A 15 0.20 5.13 0.13
N THR A 16 1.06 5.93 0.74
CA THR A 16 0.63 7.03 1.60
C THR A 16 -0.06 8.13 0.81
N GLY A 17 0.44 8.43 -0.40
CA GLY A 17 -0.19 9.40 -1.29
C GLY A 17 -1.59 8.98 -1.72
N ALA A 18 -1.78 7.70 -2.05
CA ALA A 18 -3.10 7.17 -2.39
C ALA A 18 -4.06 7.31 -1.20
N TYR A 19 -3.60 6.99 0.01
CA TYR A 19 -4.40 7.18 1.22
C TYR A 19 -4.82 8.63 1.41
N TYR A 20 -3.87 9.57 1.31
CA TYR A 20 -4.19 10.99 1.51
C TYR A 20 -5.14 11.51 0.45
N ALA A 21 -5.02 11.07 -0.80
CA ALA A 21 -5.95 11.45 -1.85
C ALA A 21 -7.38 11.01 -1.51
N LEU A 22 -7.56 9.80 -1.01
CA LEU A 22 -8.87 9.31 -0.58
C LEU A 22 -9.39 10.07 0.64
N TYR A 23 -8.54 10.31 1.62
CA TYR A 23 -8.89 11.01 2.85
C TYR A 23 -9.38 12.44 2.56
N HIS A 24 -8.71 13.14 1.66
CA HIS A 24 -9.06 14.51 1.30
C HIS A 24 -10.12 14.58 0.18
N GLY A 25 -10.44 13.48 -0.47
CA GLY A 25 -11.39 13.45 -1.58
C GLY A 25 -10.83 14.02 -2.87
N TRP A 26 -9.51 13.99 -3.06
CA TRP A 26 -8.89 14.51 -4.29
C TRP A 26 -9.24 13.62 -5.48
N GLY A 27 -9.85 14.23 -6.51
CA GLY A 27 -10.21 13.53 -7.73
C GLY A 27 -11.41 12.60 -7.61
N ILE A 28 -12.13 12.64 -6.50
CA ILE A 28 -13.35 11.86 -6.26
C ILE A 28 -14.43 12.76 -5.67
N ASP A 29 -15.71 12.32 -5.74
CA ASP A 29 -16.84 13.15 -5.32
C ASP A 29 -16.84 13.42 -3.81
N GLU A 30 -16.49 12.41 -3.02
CA GLU A 30 -16.49 12.52 -1.55
C GLU A 30 -15.25 11.88 -0.95
N PRO A 31 -14.73 12.41 0.18
CA PRO A 31 -13.67 11.76 0.94
C PRO A 31 -14.08 10.34 1.35
N ILE A 32 -13.12 9.42 1.31
CA ILE A 32 -13.32 8.04 1.71
C ILE A 32 -12.50 7.77 2.97
N LYS A 33 -13.17 7.29 4.01
CA LYS A 33 -12.49 6.86 5.22
C LYS A 33 -11.92 5.46 5.00
N VAL A 34 -10.60 5.36 5.04
CA VAL A 34 -9.88 4.08 4.95
C VAL A 34 -9.63 3.56 6.35
N ASP A 35 -9.98 2.30 6.60
CA ASP A 35 -9.80 1.66 7.89
C ASP A 35 -8.55 0.80 7.94
N LYS A 36 -8.16 0.24 6.80
CA LYS A 36 -7.03 -0.68 6.70
C LYS A 36 -6.32 -0.49 5.37
N VAL A 37 -4.99 -0.56 5.40
CA VAL A 37 -4.16 -0.54 4.20
C VAL A 37 -3.49 -1.90 4.06
N ILE A 38 -3.56 -2.48 2.88
CA ILE A 38 -2.84 -3.71 2.53
C ILE A 38 -1.86 -3.35 1.41
N THR A 39 -0.61 -3.71 1.59
CA THR A 39 0.41 -3.51 0.56
C THR A 39 0.78 -4.85 -0.06
N VAL A 40 0.99 -4.83 -1.37
CA VAL A 40 1.42 -5.99 -2.14
C VAL A 40 2.77 -5.65 -2.76
N GLY A 41 3.81 -6.29 -2.28
CA GLY A 41 5.17 -6.08 -2.74
C GLY A 41 5.81 -7.34 -3.28
N THR A 42 7.00 -7.18 -3.84
CA THR A 42 7.84 -8.30 -4.26
C THR A 42 8.91 -8.56 -3.19
N ASN A 43 9.74 -9.57 -3.41
CA ASN A 43 10.91 -9.83 -2.57
C ASN A 43 12.13 -8.99 -2.98
N ALA A 44 11.90 -7.87 -3.65
CA ALA A 44 12.98 -6.98 -4.07
C ALA A 44 13.74 -6.43 -2.85
N GLN A 45 15.03 -6.21 -3.02
CA GLN A 45 15.86 -5.61 -1.99
C GLN A 45 15.32 -4.21 -1.66
N GLY A 46 15.16 -3.92 -0.38
CA GLY A 46 14.66 -2.62 0.08
C GLY A 46 13.16 -2.54 0.32
N ILE A 47 12.39 -3.56 -0.03
CA ILE A 47 10.93 -3.56 0.21
C ILE A 47 10.63 -3.48 1.71
N ASP A 48 11.38 -4.16 2.55
CA ASP A 48 11.18 -4.10 4.01
C ASP A 48 11.27 -2.66 4.52
N ARG A 49 12.24 -1.92 4.04
CA ARG A 49 12.42 -0.51 4.43
C ARG A 49 11.25 0.34 3.98
N VAL A 50 10.74 0.11 2.76
CA VAL A 50 9.58 0.83 2.24
C VAL A 50 8.36 0.57 3.13
N GLU A 51 8.12 -0.67 3.47
CA GLU A 51 7.00 -1.04 4.35
C GLU A 51 7.14 -0.45 5.75
N ASP A 52 8.34 -0.45 6.31
CA ASP A 52 8.60 0.16 7.61
C ASP A 52 8.36 1.67 7.59
N GLU A 53 8.72 2.34 6.51
CA GLU A 53 8.46 3.77 6.35
C GLU A 53 6.96 4.07 6.26
N ILE A 54 6.20 3.23 5.55
CA ILE A 54 4.75 3.34 5.45
C ILE A 54 4.12 3.16 6.84
N GLU A 55 4.55 2.15 7.58
CA GLU A 55 4.03 1.90 8.92
C GLU A 55 4.29 3.09 9.85
N ARG A 56 5.49 3.65 9.84
CA ARG A 56 5.82 4.82 10.64
C ARG A 56 4.96 6.02 10.26
N GLU A 57 4.71 6.23 8.99
CA GLU A 57 3.87 7.33 8.52
C GLU A 57 2.44 7.18 9.04
N PHE A 58 1.85 6.00 8.95
CA PHE A 58 0.50 5.76 9.46
C PHE A 58 0.43 5.80 10.99
N MET A 59 1.46 5.32 11.69
CA MET A 59 1.52 5.44 13.15
C MET A 59 1.54 6.91 13.57
N ARG A 60 2.35 7.72 12.91
CA ARG A 60 2.40 9.15 13.16
C ARG A 60 1.07 9.83 12.86
N TRP A 61 0.46 9.49 11.73
CA TRP A 61 -0.83 10.01 11.33
C TRP A 61 -1.91 9.68 12.36
N ASN A 62 -1.96 8.43 12.81
CA ASN A 62 -2.91 8.01 13.84
C ASN A 62 -2.68 8.74 15.17
N SER A 63 -1.44 9.02 15.50
CA SER A 63 -1.08 9.77 16.71
C SER A 63 -1.47 11.24 16.63
N ASP A 64 -1.31 11.85 15.45
CA ASP A 64 -1.57 13.28 15.25
C ASP A 64 -3.04 13.60 14.97
N THR A 65 -3.83 12.58 14.63
CA THR A 65 -5.25 12.73 14.30
C THR A 65 -6.07 11.71 15.09
N ASP A 66 -7.40 11.78 14.97
CA ASP A 66 -8.29 10.78 15.57
C ASP A 66 -8.50 9.55 14.67
N ASN A 67 -7.72 9.43 13.61
CA ASN A 67 -7.79 8.27 12.72
C ASN A 67 -7.13 7.05 13.38
N ASN A 68 -7.57 5.87 12.97
CA ASN A 68 -7.04 4.60 13.47
C ASN A 68 -6.90 3.62 12.30
N ILE A 69 -5.94 3.91 11.42
CA ILE A 69 -5.68 3.09 10.25
C ILE A 69 -4.85 1.89 10.68
N GLN A 70 -5.30 0.71 10.29
CA GLN A 70 -4.54 -0.51 10.54
C GLN A 70 -3.54 -0.74 9.40
N TYR A 71 -2.26 -0.77 9.76
CA TYR A 71 -1.19 -1.25 8.88
C TYR A 71 -0.09 -1.86 9.74
N ASP A 72 0.02 -3.17 9.70
CA ASP A 72 1.01 -3.95 10.45
C ASP A 72 1.55 -5.07 9.57
N GLU A 73 2.35 -5.96 10.13
CA GLU A 73 2.95 -7.06 9.38
C GLU A 73 1.92 -7.95 8.68
N THR A 74 0.73 -8.10 9.25
CA THR A 74 -0.33 -8.93 8.66
C THR A 74 -0.93 -8.29 7.40
N CYS A 75 -0.65 -7.00 7.18
CA CYS A 75 -1.14 -6.25 6.02
C CYS A 75 -0.14 -6.24 4.86
N ARG A 76 1.01 -6.87 5.03
CA ARG A 76 2.10 -6.88 4.05
C ARG A 76 2.08 -8.19 3.28
N LEU A 77 1.58 -8.16 2.05
CA LEU A 77 1.55 -9.32 1.17
C LEU A 77 2.77 -9.28 0.24
N ARG A 78 3.27 -10.45 -0.11
CA ARG A 78 4.44 -10.59 -0.97
C ARG A 78 4.13 -11.50 -2.15
N ILE A 79 4.60 -11.07 -3.32
CA ILE A 79 4.64 -11.91 -4.52
C ILE A 79 6.12 -12.17 -4.80
N GLU A 80 6.47 -13.43 -5.06
CA GLU A 80 7.86 -13.76 -5.33
C GLU A 80 8.32 -13.07 -6.62
N GLY A 81 9.37 -12.24 -6.48
CA GLY A 81 9.87 -11.42 -7.58
C GLY A 81 10.39 -12.22 -8.75
N SER A 82 10.91 -13.44 -8.51
CA SER A 82 11.38 -14.32 -9.56
C SER A 82 10.26 -14.71 -10.54
N ASP A 83 9.04 -14.81 -10.06
CA ASP A 83 7.88 -15.17 -10.88
C ASP A 83 7.47 -14.01 -11.77
N LEU A 84 7.66 -12.77 -11.31
CA LEU A 84 7.36 -11.57 -12.07
C LEU A 84 8.46 -11.20 -13.07
N ALA A 85 9.68 -11.71 -12.88
CA ALA A 85 10.83 -11.40 -13.74
C ALA A 85 10.80 -12.16 -15.07
N ARG A 86 9.97 -13.19 -15.19
CA ARG A 86 9.85 -13.97 -16.42
C ARG A 86 8.81 -13.33 -17.32
N GLU A 87 9.17 -13.13 -18.59
CA GLU A 87 8.25 -12.56 -19.57
C GLU A 87 6.94 -13.36 -19.67
N LYS A 88 7.02 -14.68 -19.57
CA LYS A 88 5.86 -15.55 -19.58
C LYS A 88 4.94 -15.25 -18.39
N ASP A 89 5.51 -15.08 -17.20
CA ASP A 89 4.74 -14.84 -15.99
C ASP A 89 4.07 -13.47 -16.04
N VAL A 90 4.76 -12.48 -16.60
CA VAL A 90 4.20 -11.14 -16.78
C VAL A 90 3.01 -11.18 -17.74
N LYS A 91 3.06 -11.97 -18.79
CA LYS A 91 1.96 -12.11 -19.75
C LYS A 91 0.75 -12.81 -19.14
N ASP A 92 0.99 -13.77 -18.25
CA ASP A 92 -0.06 -14.53 -17.59
C ASP A 92 -0.60 -13.82 -16.36
N PHE A 93 0.15 -12.83 -15.86
CA PHE A 93 -0.24 -12.08 -14.68
C PHE A 93 -1.12 -10.90 -15.08
N ARG A 94 -2.40 -11.03 -14.81
CA ARG A 94 -3.35 -9.93 -14.99
C ARG A 94 -3.71 -9.36 -13.64
N VAL A 95 -3.27 -8.14 -13.39
CA VAL A 95 -3.76 -7.39 -12.25
C VAL A 95 -5.08 -6.77 -12.66
N LEU A 96 -6.15 -7.28 -12.10
CA LEU A 96 -7.44 -6.65 -12.24
C LEU A 96 -7.53 -5.58 -11.16
N ILE A 97 -7.29 -4.37 -11.58
CA ILE A 97 -7.43 -3.21 -10.70
C ILE A 97 -8.85 -2.67 -10.82
#